data_98bf0763350f846284d18d590e27add5
#
_entry.id   98bf0763350f846284d18d590e27add5
#
_cell.length_a   1.000
_cell.length_b   1.000
_cell.length_c   1.000
_cell.angle_alpha   90.00
_cell.angle_beta   90.00
_cell.angle_gamma   90.00
#
_symmetry.space_group_name_H-M   'P 1'
#
loop_
_entity.id
_entity.type
_entity.pdbx_description
1 polymer ?
#
loop_
_entity_poly.entity_id
_entity_poly.type
_entity_poly.pdbx_seq_one_letter_code
_entity_poly.pdbx_strand_id
1 'polypeptide(L)'
;MLAVQEYLQTKSFSDLESELGIKTTYHESDPLVILNYNQIESPKLHPVVRECRGLVLNVNTHDVVVKSFNRFFNWGEVQDEMGDFDFTDFTVQSKEDGSLALIYHFDGKWRANTRGSFALDVMQFQGFTWQEAMCQALGADLQKVGVALNPQHTYVCEFCSPWNKVVRRYPNAVMYLLTAFDRQTLEEIPCDGYARSTGMLRPTVYEFKNIEEIQRFLQEQAEKDPTFEGVVMRDRHGHRWKIKSPTYLGLHRLKGNDTFNPKHLLPFILAGEEDELLTYF
;
A
#
# COMPACT_ATOMS: atom_id res chain seq x y z
N MET A 1 15.26 -16.69 -0.75
CA MET A 1 15.95 -15.56 -1.41
C MET A 1 14.96 -14.94 -2.39
N LEU A 2 14.91 -13.63 -2.51
CA LEU A 2 14.04 -12.93 -3.47
C LEU A 2 14.69 -12.92 -4.87
N ALA A 3 13.88 -12.86 -5.93
CA ALA A 3 14.36 -12.74 -7.31
C ALA A 3 15.23 -11.49 -7.52
N VAL A 4 14.92 -10.37 -6.83
CA VAL A 4 15.76 -9.17 -6.86
C VAL A 4 17.13 -9.39 -6.23
N GLN A 5 17.25 -10.21 -5.19
CA GLN A 5 18.54 -10.53 -4.59
C GLN A 5 19.37 -11.43 -5.53
N GLU A 6 18.74 -12.38 -6.23
CA GLU A 6 19.40 -13.20 -7.24
C GLU A 6 19.88 -12.34 -8.42
N TYR A 7 19.05 -11.41 -8.86
CA TYR A 7 19.40 -10.45 -9.91
C TYR A 7 20.65 -9.63 -9.52
N LEU A 8 20.70 -9.13 -8.28
CA LEU A 8 21.82 -8.32 -7.77
C LEU A 8 23.11 -9.10 -7.50
N GLN A 9 23.13 -10.44 -7.65
CA GLN A 9 24.37 -11.21 -7.61
C GLN A 9 25.27 -10.96 -8.85
N THR A 10 24.66 -10.58 -9.97
CA THR A 10 25.38 -10.39 -11.25
C THR A 10 25.15 -9.02 -11.87
N LYS A 11 24.23 -8.25 -11.35
CA LYS A 11 23.79 -6.94 -11.83
C LYS A 11 23.83 -5.91 -10.71
N SER A 12 23.73 -4.65 -11.05
CA SER A 12 23.75 -3.52 -10.12
C SER A 12 22.36 -2.92 -9.89
N PHE A 13 22.23 -2.01 -8.92
CA PHE A 13 21.04 -1.19 -8.76
C PHE A 13 20.75 -0.29 -9.98
N SER A 14 21.80 0.16 -10.68
CA SER A 14 21.66 0.92 -11.93
C SER A 14 21.05 0.08 -13.05
N ASP A 15 21.37 -1.24 -13.09
CA ASP A 15 20.77 -2.16 -14.06
C ASP A 15 19.28 -2.39 -13.74
N LEU A 16 18.87 -2.43 -12.46
CA LEU A 16 17.45 -2.46 -12.09
C LEU A 16 16.67 -1.26 -12.64
N GLU A 17 17.29 -0.07 -12.61
CA GLU A 17 16.67 1.14 -13.17
C GLU A 17 16.57 1.08 -14.70
N SER A 18 17.68 0.78 -15.36
CA SER A 18 17.77 0.83 -16.82
C SER A 18 17.07 -0.32 -17.53
N GLU A 19 17.14 -1.55 -16.97
CA GLU A 19 16.56 -2.75 -17.61
C GLU A 19 15.10 -3.00 -17.20
N LEU A 20 14.73 -2.65 -15.95
CA LEU A 20 13.43 -3.01 -15.38
C LEU A 20 12.58 -1.81 -14.93
N GLY A 21 13.08 -0.58 -15.10
CA GLY A 21 12.37 0.63 -14.69
C GLY A 21 12.13 0.70 -13.17
N ILE A 22 13.01 0.10 -12.36
CA ILE A 22 12.89 0.13 -10.90
C ILE A 22 13.51 1.44 -10.40
N LYS A 23 12.70 2.26 -9.74
CA LYS A 23 13.20 3.46 -9.05
C LYS A 23 13.90 3.06 -7.77
N THR A 24 15.13 3.56 -7.57
CA THR A 24 15.91 3.41 -6.35
C THR A 24 15.89 4.71 -5.55
N THR A 25 15.67 4.61 -4.24
CA THR A 25 15.74 5.77 -3.33
C THR A 25 16.66 5.41 -2.17
N TYR A 26 17.83 6.04 -2.12
CA TYR A 26 18.83 5.77 -1.09
C TYR A 26 18.54 6.58 0.17
N HIS A 27 18.83 5.99 1.34
CA HIS A 27 18.85 6.72 2.59
C HIS A 27 20.11 7.60 2.66
N GLU A 28 20.00 8.79 3.27
CA GLU A 28 21.10 9.76 3.28
C GLU A 28 22.35 9.29 4.04
N SER A 29 22.16 8.56 5.13
CA SER A 29 23.27 8.17 6.05
C SER A 29 23.40 6.66 6.24
N ASP A 30 22.32 5.91 6.11
CA ASP A 30 22.34 4.46 6.31
C ASP A 30 22.51 3.71 4.99
N PRO A 31 23.09 2.51 4.99
CA PRO A 31 23.26 1.70 3.79
C PRO A 31 21.93 1.05 3.35
N LEU A 32 20.89 1.85 3.16
CA LEU A 32 19.54 1.39 2.80
C LEU A 32 19.10 1.97 1.47
N VAL A 33 18.37 1.16 0.72
CA VAL A 33 17.74 1.58 -0.55
C VAL A 33 16.30 1.06 -0.61
N ILE A 34 15.35 1.94 -0.95
CA ILE A 34 13.98 1.56 -1.30
C ILE A 34 13.90 1.25 -2.78
N LEU A 35 13.29 0.13 -3.13
CA LEU A 35 13.03 -0.29 -4.50
C LEU A 35 11.54 -0.20 -4.83
N ASN A 36 11.22 0.52 -5.91
CA ASN A 36 9.85 0.64 -6.42
C ASN A 36 9.79 0.46 -7.93
N TYR A 37 8.79 -0.28 -8.39
CA TYR A 37 8.49 -0.35 -9.82
C TYR A 37 7.92 0.98 -10.34
N ASN A 38 8.19 1.29 -11.58
CA ASN A 38 7.49 2.31 -12.34
C ASN A 38 6.17 1.72 -12.88
N GLN A 39 5.08 2.46 -12.74
CA GLN A 39 3.73 1.97 -13.09
C GLN A 39 3.57 1.72 -14.60
N ILE A 40 4.30 2.49 -15.43
CA ILE A 40 4.20 2.48 -16.89
C ILE A 40 5.31 1.65 -17.51
N GLU A 41 6.56 1.88 -17.09
CA GLU A 41 7.76 1.36 -17.75
C GLU A 41 8.14 -0.06 -17.29
N SER A 42 7.90 -0.38 -16.01
CA SER A 42 8.29 -1.68 -15.47
C SER A 42 7.43 -2.82 -16.00
N PRO A 43 8.04 -3.92 -16.51
CA PRO A 43 7.30 -5.09 -16.98
C PRO A 43 6.50 -5.73 -15.85
N LYS A 44 5.16 -5.72 -15.98
CA LYS A 44 4.21 -5.99 -14.89
C LYS A 44 4.43 -7.34 -14.18
N LEU A 45 4.73 -8.39 -14.96
CA LEU A 45 4.80 -9.77 -14.46
C LEU A 45 6.22 -10.24 -14.14
N HIS A 46 7.22 -9.40 -14.40
CA HIS A 46 8.61 -9.78 -14.12
C HIS A 46 8.79 -10.01 -12.60
N PRO A 47 9.34 -11.16 -12.15
CA PRO A 47 9.44 -11.51 -10.72
C PRO A 47 10.12 -10.43 -9.88
N VAL A 48 11.26 -9.90 -10.33
CA VAL A 48 11.98 -8.80 -9.67
C VAL A 48 11.09 -7.56 -9.51
N VAL A 49 10.36 -7.19 -10.56
CA VAL A 49 9.47 -6.02 -10.55
C VAL A 49 8.33 -6.21 -9.55
N ARG A 50 7.78 -7.41 -9.45
CA ARG A 50 6.72 -7.71 -8.49
C ARG A 50 7.15 -7.54 -7.04
N GLU A 51 8.40 -7.85 -6.72
CA GLU A 51 8.96 -7.70 -5.39
C GLU A 51 9.27 -6.25 -5.02
N CYS A 52 9.56 -5.41 -6.01
CA CYS A 52 9.97 -4.00 -5.83
C CYS A 52 8.76 -3.08 -5.59
N ARG A 53 8.07 -3.21 -4.45
CA ARG A 53 6.95 -2.37 -4.02
C ARG A 53 7.19 -1.82 -2.60
N GLY A 54 8.13 -0.90 -2.46
CA GLY A 54 8.58 -0.41 -1.16
C GLY A 54 9.48 -1.42 -0.43
N LEU A 55 10.09 -2.34 -1.16
CA LEU A 55 11.11 -3.24 -0.62
C LEU A 55 12.33 -2.43 -0.21
N VAL A 56 12.87 -2.67 0.99
CA VAL A 56 14.12 -2.04 1.42
C VAL A 56 15.20 -3.09 1.55
N LEU A 57 16.31 -2.86 0.89
CA LEU A 57 17.50 -3.67 0.99
C LEU A 57 18.65 -2.91 1.67
N ASN A 58 19.56 -3.64 2.30
CA ASN A 58 20.87 -3.13 2.64
C ASN A 58 21.72 -3.05 1.35
N VAL A 59 22.28 -1.88 1.06
CA VAL A 59 23.05 -1.62 -0.17
C VAL A 59 24.31 -2.48 -0.27
N ASN A 60 24.93 -2.81 0.87
CA ASN A 60 26.21 -3.51 0.90
C ASN A 60 26.06 -5.04 0.87
N THR A 61 25.02 -5.56 1.50
CA THR A 61 24.82 -7.01 1.68
C THR A 61 23.67 -7.57 0.83
N HIS A 62 22.82 -6.69 0.30
CA HIS A 62 21.55 -7.01 -0.36
C HIS A 62 20.53 -7.75 0.52
N ASP A 63 20.75 -7.76 1.85
CA ASP A 63 19.80 -8.34 2.78
C ASP A 63 18.50 -7.55 2.81
N VAL A 64 17.38 -8.26 2.98
CA VAL A 64 16.07 -7.64 3.12
C VAL A 64 15.95 -7.00 4.51
N VAL A 65 15.80 -5.69 4.54
CA VAL A 65 15.53 -4.91 5.75
C VAL A 65 14.04 -4.70 5.95
N VAL A 66 13.30 -4.43 4.88
CA VAL A 66 11.84 -4.30 4.89
C VAL A 66 11.23 -5.10 3.74
N LYS A 67 10.42 -6.11 4.08
CA LYS A 67 9.55 -6.79 3.12
C LYS A 67 8.20 -6.11 3.11
N SER A 68 7.69 -5.84 1.92
CA SER A 68 6.34 -5.35 1.68
C SER A 68 5.56 -6.32 0.78
N PHE A 69 4.32 -6.00 0.45
CA PHE A 69 3.57 -6.77 -0.54
C PHE A 69 4.28 -6.80 -1.88
N ASN A 70 4.24 -7.93 -2.55
CA ASN A 70 4.51 -7.98 -3.97
C ASN A 70 3.49 -7.12 -4.73
N ARG A 71 3.84 -6.66 -5.93
CA ARG A 71 2.89 -6.00 -6.82
C ARG A 71 1.72 -6.92 -7.09
N PHE A 72 0.50 -6.46 -6.85
CA PHE A 72 -0.73 -7.14 -7.15
C PHE A 72 -1.68 -6.21 -7.90
N PHE A 73 -2.62 -6.77 -8.66
CA PHE A 73 -3.35 -6.10 -9.72
C PHE A 73 -4.82 -5.92 -9.38
N ASN A 74 -5.52 -5.11 -10.18
CA ASN A 74 -6.96 -5.09 -10.13
C ASN A 74 -7.52 -6.36 -10.77
N TRP A 75 -8.66 -6.84 -10.25
CA TRP A 75 -9.35 -7.97 -10.85
C TRP A 75 -9.67 -7.68 -12.32
N GLY A 76 -9.26 -8.58 -13.22
CA GLY A 76 -9.39 -8.41 -14.66
C GLY A 76 -8.24 -7.67 -15.36
N GLU A 77 -7.26 -7.12 -14.61
CA GLU A 77 -6.12 -6.40 -15.20
C GLU A 77 -5.09 -7.36 -15.86
N VAL A 78 -4.92 -8.55 -15.30
CA VAL A 78 -3.99 -9.59 -15.78
C VAL A 78 -4.75 -10.92 -15.80
N GLN A 79 -5.30 -11.27 -16.95
CA GLN A 79 -6.22 -12.43 -17.08
C GLN A 79 -5.52 -13.77 -16.83
N ASP A 80 -4.27 -13.92 -17.27
CA ASP A 80 -3.52 -15.16 -17.15
C ASP A 80 -3.24 -15.59 -15.71
N GLU A 81 -3.20 -14.63 -14.75
CA GLU A 81 -2.98 -14.92 -13.33
C GLU A 81 -4.29 -15.10 -12.53
N MET A 82 -5.45 -14.78 -13.11
CA MET A 82 -6.73 -14.87 -12.39
C MET A 82 -7.13 -16.32 -12.10
N GLY A 83 -6.73 -17.25 -12.95
CA GLY A 83 -6.99 -18.69 -12.79
C GLY A 83 -6.32 -19.33 -11.58
N ASP A 84 -5.27 -18.72 -11.04
CA ASP A 84 -4.51 -19.26 -9.91
C ASP A 84 -5.13 -18.88 -8.54
N PHE A 85 -6.16 -18.03 -8.52
CA PHE A 85 -6.81 -17.63 -7.27
C PHE A 85 -7.74 -18.71 -6.73
N ASP A 86 -7.50 -19.12 -5.48
CA ASP A 86 -8.30 -20.15 -4.82
C ASP A 86 -9.54 -19.55 -4.13
N PHE A 87 -10.68 -19.65 -4.78
CA PHE A 87 -11.98 -19.24 -4.21
C PHE A 87 -12.55 -20.21 -3.15
N THR A 88 -11.89 -21.31 -2.86
CA THR A 88 -12.36 -22.23 -1.80
C THR A 88 -11.95 -21.80 -0.40
N ASP A 89 -10.85 -21.03 -0.30
CA ASP A 89 -10.33 -20.49 0.96
C ASP A 89 -9.67 -19.13 0.73
N PHE A 90 -10.46 -18.08 0.89
CA PHE A 90 -10.00 -16.71 0.72
C PHE A 90 -10.63 -15.75 1.73
N THR A 91 -9.98 -14.64 1.95
CA THR A 91 -10.44 -13.54 2.79
C THR A 91 -10.63 -12.28 1.96
N VAL A 92 -11.58 -11.45 2.36
CA VAL A 92 -11.83 -10.14 1.72
C VAL A 92 -11.76 -9.07 2.79
N GLN A 93 -10.97 -8.04 2.55
CA GLN A 93 -10.79 -6.93 3.48
C GLN A 93 -11.12 -5.61 2.81
N SER A 94 -11.60 -4.62 3.60
CA SER A 94 -11.72 -3.26 3.10
C SER A 94 -10.38 -2.76 2.59
N LYS A 95 -10.40 -2.06 1.45
CA LYS A 95 -9.24 -1.34 0.96
C LYS A 95 -9.28 0.07 1.53
N GLU A 96 -8.37 0.35 2.46
CA GLU A 96 -8.25 1.67 3.05
C GLU A 96 -7.53 2.62 2.08
N ASP A 97 -7.99 3.86 2.04
CA ASP A 97 -7.59 4.89 1.08
C ASP A 97 -6.60 5.87 1.72
N GLY A 98 -5.34 5.50 1.75
CA GLY A 98 -4.29 6.27 2.40
C GLY A 98 -2.94 6.16 1.70
N SER A 99 -1.90 6.10 2.51
CA SER A 99 -0.52 5.95 2.06
C SER A 99 0.13 4.76 2.73
N LEU A 100 0.80 3.92 1.93
CA LEU A 100 1.54 2.79 2.45
C LEU A 100 2.65 3.28 3.37
N ALA A 101 2.63 2.81 4.61
CA ALA A 101 3.64 3.04 5.64
C ALA A 101 4.26 1.71 6.07
N LEU A 102 5.56 1.67 6.20
CA LEU A 102 6.33 0.49 6.57
C LEU A 102 7.03 0.76 7.89
N ILE A 103 6.80 -0.09 8.90
CA ILE A 103 7.42 0.02 10.22
C ILE A 103 8.37 -1.16 10.40
N TYR A 104 9.60 -0.90 10.84
CA TYR A 104 10.66 -1.88 10.97
C TYR A 104 11.70 -1.46 11.99
N HIS A 105 12.50 -2.42 12.44
CA HIS A 105 13.63 -2.17 13.31
C HIS A 105 14.95 -2.25 12.52
N PHE A 106 15.79 -1.24 12.65
CA PHE A 106 17.12 -1.20 12.03
C PHE A 106 18.09 -0.43 12.90
N ASP A 107 19.29 -0.98 13.09
CA ASP A 107 20.37 -0.38 13.87
C ASP A 107 19.92 0.11 15.27
N GLY A 108 19.29 -0.79 16.02
CA GLY A 108 18.84 -0.54 17.39
C GLY A 108 17.64 0.40 17.54
N LYS A 109 17.01 0.84 16.44
CA LYS A 109 15.91 1.80 16.47
C LYS A 109 14.71 1.34 15.63
N TRP A 110 13.52 1.66 16.09
CA TRP A 110 12.33 1.56 15.28
C TRP A 110 12.25 2.71 14.29
N ARG A 111 11.96 2.39 13.07
CA ARG A 111 11.89 3.32 11.94
C ARG A 111 10.62 3.12 11.16
N ALA A 112 10.26 4.14 10.39
CA ALA A 112 9.21 4.05 9.40
C ALA A 112 9.68 4.69 8.09
N ASN A 113 9.06 4.28 7.00
CA ASN A 113 9.16 4.95 5.71
C ASN A 113 7.83 4.82 4.96
N THR A 114 7.60 5.69 4.00
CA THR A 114 6.52 5.46 3.02
C THR A 114 6.97 4.47 1.96
N ARG A 115 6.09 4.11 1.05
CA ARG A 115 6.45 3.25 -0.08
C ARG A 115 7.68 3.75 -0.85
N GLY A 116 7.88 5.06 -0.96
CA GLY A 116 8.91 5.62 -1.84
C GLY A 116 9.89 6.59 -1.17
N SER A 117 9.80 6.84 0.13
CA SER A 117 10.64 7.84 0.80
C SER A 117 10.99 7.43 2.22
N PHE A 118 12.26 7.65 2.59
CA PHE A 118 12.75 7.63 3.98
C PHE A 118 12.57 8.97 4.69
N ALA A 119 12.43 10.06 3.93
CA ALA A 119 12.44 11.44 4.43
C ALA A 119 11.10 11.83 5.05
N LEU A 120 10.74 11.22 6.18
CA LEU A 120 9.50 11.51 6.89
C LEU A 120 9.56 12.77 7.76
N ASP A 121 10.75 13.18 8.13
CA ASP A 121 11.04 14.34 8.97
C ASP A 121 11.08 15.67 8.19
N VAL A 122 11.32 15.61 6.86
CA VAL A 122 11.36 16.80 5.99
C VAL A 122 10.08 17.02 5.20
N MET A 123 9.27 16.00 5.01
CA MET A 123 7.98 16.09 4.31
C MET A 123 6.94 16.71 5.25
N GLN A 124 6.41 17.87 4.93
CA GLN A 124 5.48 18.58 5.80
C GLN A 124 4.05 18.60 5.28
N PHE A 125 3.09 18.45 6.20
CA PHE A 125 1.67 18.69 5.99
C PHE A 125 1.19 19.78 6.94
N GLN A 126 0.64 20.86 6.44
CA GLN A 126 -0.05 21.84 7.26
C GLN A 126 0.68 22.18 8.57
N GLY A 127 2.03 22.25 8.52
CA GLY A 127 2.88 22.65 9.64
C GLY A 127 3.52 21.53 10.47
N PHE A 128 3.32 20.26 10.12
CA PHE A 128 4.02 19.13 10.75
C PHE A 128 4.52 18.11 9.72
N THR A 129 5.40 17.24 10.17
CA THR A 129 6.05 16.22 9.35
C THR A 129 5.19 14.97 9.18
N TRP A 130 5.53 14.13 8.20
CA TRP A 130 4.93 12.81 8.07
C TRP A 130 5.14 11.96 9.33
N GLN A 131 6.31 12.05 9.95
CA GLN A 131 6.62 11.30 11.16
C GLN A 131 5.73 11.72 12.32
N GLU A 132 5.53 13.02 12.53
CA GLU A 132 4.63 13.53 13.57
C GLU A 132 3.19 13.09 13.32
N ALA A 133 2.72 13.14 12.06
CA ALA A 133 1.39 12.67 11.68
C ALA A 133 1.20 11.16 11.93
N MET A 134 2.21 10.35 11.62
CA MET A 134 2.18 8.91 11.91
C MET A 134 2.21 8.63 13.42
N CYS A 135 3.03 9.34 14.20
CA CYS A 135 3.03 9.24 15.66
C CYS A 135 1.69 9.62 16.27
N GLN A 136 1.01 10.62 15.71
CA GLN A 136 -0.35 10.99 16.12
C GLN A 136 -1.35 9.86 15.83
N ALA A 137 -1.26 9.21 14.66
CA ALA A 137 -2.10 8.06 14.31
C ALA A 137 -1.86 6.85 15.22
N LEU A 138 -0.63 6.67 15.70
CA LEU A 138 -0.23 5.60 16.62
C LEU A 138 -0.51 5.93 18.09
N GLY A 139 -0.82 7.18 18.41
CA GLY A 139 -1.01 7.65 19.80
C GLY A 139 0.27 7.70 20.64
N ALA A 140 1.44 7.42 20.05
CA ALA A 140 2.74 7.45 20.71
C ALA A 140 3.87 7.59 19.69
N ASP A 141 5.08 7.90 20.18
CA ASP A 141 6.27 7.83 19.32
C ASP A 141 6.60 6.38 18.92
N LEU A 142 7.32 6.24 17.83
CA LEU A 142 7.56 4.95 17.20
C LEU A 142 8.41 4.01 18.11
N GLN A 143 9.29 4.55 18.94
CA GLN A 143 10.10 3.72 19.86
C GLN A 143 9.22 3.09 20.94
N LYS A 144 8.21 3.81 21.44
CA LYS A 144 7.24 3.28 22.42
C LYS A 144 6.34 2.22 21.79
N VAL A 145 5.82 2.48 20.59
CA VAL A 145 5.02 1.50 19.84
C VAL A 145 5.85 0.23 19.58
N GLY A 146 7.11 0.41 19.25
CA GLY A 146 8.05 -0.67 18.98
C GLY A 146 8.25 -1.67 20.11
N VAL A 147 8.04 -1.27 21.36
CA VAL A 147 8.11 -2.20 22.52
C VAL A 147 7.13 -3.37 22.40
N ALA A 148 6.00 -3.15 21.73
CA ALA A 148 4.99 -4.18 21.49
C ALA A 148 5.19 -4.95 20.18
N LEU A 149 6.27 -4.67 19.44
CA LEU A 149 6.58 -5.24 18.14
C LEU A 149 7.81 -6.16 18.20
N ASN A 150 7.91 -7.11 17.28
CA ASN A 150 9.09 -7.95 17.14
C ASN A 150 10.09 -7.31 16.17
N PRO A 151 11.36 -7.04 16.58
CA PRO A 151 12.36 -6.43 15.71
C PRO A 151 12.79 -7.27 14.51
N GLN A 152 12.44 -8.56 14.46
CA GLN A 152 12.70 -9.43 13.31
C GLN A 152 11.60 -9.35 12.24
N HIS A 153 10.53 -8.61 12.50
CA HIS A 153 9.41 -8.48 11.57
C HIS A 153 9.35 -7.10 10.93
N THR A 154 8.70 -7.02 9.78
CA THR A 154 8.31 -5.77 9.14
C THR A 154 6.80 -5.66 9.12
N TYR A 155 6.28 -4.47 9.36
CA TYR A 155 4.85 -4.19 9.50
C TYR A 155 4.41 -3.30 8.36
N VAL A 156 3.47 -3.79 7.58
CA VAL A 156 2.92 -3.09 6.42
C VAL A 156 1.61 -2.46 6.84
N CYS A 157 1.56 -1.15 6.78
CA CYS A 157 0.44 -0.36 7.25
C CYS A 157 -0.12 0.53 6.14
N GLU A 158 -1.39 0.94 6.30
CA GLU A 158 -1.98 2.05 5.56
C GLU A 158 -2.17 3.20 6.54
N PHE A 159 -1.51 4.31 6.27
CA PHE A 159 -1.67 5.56 7.02
C PHE A 159 -2.75 6.39 6.36
N CYS A 160 -3.83 6.63 7.09
CA CYS A 160 -4.97 7.42 6.65
C CYS A 160 -5.13 8.63 7.55
N SER A 161 -5.30 9.82 6.97
CA SER A 161 -5.44 11.04 7.75
C SER A 161 -6.18 12.13 6.98
N PRO A 162 -6.63 13.21 7.65
CA PRO A 162 -7.18 14.37 6.96
C PRO A 162 -6.19 15.04 6.01
N TRP A 163 -4.89 14.84 6.24
CA TRP A 163 -3.81 15.56 5.53
C TRP A 163 -3.31 14.87 4.28
N ASN A 164 -3.29 13.53 4.26
CA ASN A 164 -2.91 12.75 3.07
C ASN A 164 -4.11 12.21 2.30
N LYS A 165 -5.20 12.99 2.24
CA LYS A 165 -6.44 12.63 1.56
C LYS A 165 -6.18 12.24 0.10
N VAL A 166 -6.58 11.03 -0.28
CA VAL A 166 -6.66 10.60 -1.69
C VAL A 166 -8.07 10.93 -2.22
N VAL A 167 -9.09 10.13 -1.89
CA VAL A 167 -10.50 10.43 -2.16
C VAL A 167 -11.28 10.47 -0.85
N ARG A 168 -11.17 9.40 -0.04
CA ARG A 168 -11.88 9.26 1.22
C ARG A 168 -11.39 10.29 2.23
N ARG A 169 -12.33 10.87 3.00
CA ARG A 169 -12.02 11.77 4.11
C ARG A 169 -11.98 10.98 5.41
N TYR A 170 -10.85 11.02 6.08
CA TYR A 170 -10.71 10.50 7.43
C TYR A 170 -10.74 11.67 8.42
N PRO A 171 -11.62 11.65 9.45
CA PRO A 171 -11.72 12.77 10.39
C PRO A 171 -10.50 12.87 11.32
N ASN A 172 -9.81 11.76 11.54
CA ASN A 172 -8.64 11.65 12.39
C ASN A 172 -7.53 10.88 11.68
N ALA A 173 -6.28 11.08 12.13
CA ALA A 173 -5.18 10.24 11.71
C ALA A 173 -5.32 8.83 12.31
N VAL A 174 -5.22 7.80 11.48
CA VAL A 174 -5.31 6.39 11.88
C VAL A 174 -4.27 5.56 11.14
N MET A 175 -3.81 4.50 11.78
CA MET A 175 -2.89 3.53 11.20
C MET A 175 -3.58 2.16 11.13
N TYR A 176 -3.77 1.65 9.92
CA TYR A 176 -4.28 0.30 9.70
C TYR A 176 -3.10 -0.65 9.51
N LEU A 177 -2.95 -1.64 10.37
CA LEU A 177 -1.99 -2.72 10.16
C LEU A 177 -2.59 -3.71 9.15
N LEU A 178 -2.04 -3.73 7.95
CA LEU A 178 -2.50 -4.59 6.85
C LEU A 178 -1.98 -6.01 7.01
N THR A 179 -0.67 -6.14 7.22
CA THR A 179 0.02 -7.41 7.42
C THR A 179 1.38 -7.22 8.08
N ALA A 180 2.04 -8.33 8.43
CA ALA A 180 3.43 -8.34 8.84
C ALA A 180 4.17 -9.48 8.13
N PHE A 181 5.50 -9.32 7.95
CA PHE A 181 6.39 -10.30 7.36
C PHE A 181 7.52 -10.63 8.32
N ASP A 182 7.86 -11.89 8.43
CA ASP A 182 9.13 -12.31 9.04
C ASP A 182 10.28 -11.99 8.07
N ARG A 183 11.35 -11.36 8.58
CA ARG A 183 12.47 -10.90 7.74
C ARG A 183 13.41 -12.03 7.30
N GLN A 184 13.43 -13.15 8.01
CA GLN A 184 14.28 -14.30 7.67
C GLN A 184 13.60 -15.22 6.66
N THR A 185 12.33 -15.59 6.93
CA THR A 185 11.57 -16.48 6.06
C THR A 185 10.96 -15.75 4.88
N LEU A 186 10.76 -14.43 5.00
CA LEU A 186 10.05 -13.56 4.05
C LEU A 186 8.57 -13.92 3.90
N GLU A 187 8.06 -14.75 4.81
CA GLU A 187 6.67 -15.19 4.84
C GLU A 187 5.80 -14.18 5.59
N GLU A 188 4.56 -14.14 5.19
CA GLU A 188 3.52 -13.36 5.87
C GLU A 188 3.10 -14.06 7.15
N ILE A 189 3.01 -13.29 8.23
CA ILE A 189 2.70 -13.81 9.57
C ILE A 189 1.40 -13.20 10.12
N PRO A 190 0.70 -13.91 11.03
CA PRO A 190 -0.48 -13.37 11.71
C PRO A 190 -0.15 -12.09 12.48
N CYS A 191 -0.93 -11.03 12.28
CA CYS A 191 -0.63 -9.71 12.84
C CYS A 191 -1.72 -9.12 13.76
N ASP A 192 -2.82 -9.83 14.02
CA ASP A 192 -3.90 -9.35 14.88
C ASP A 192 -3.46 -9.12 16.33
N GLY A 193 -2.50 -9.90 16.81
CA GLY A 193 -1.86 -9.70 18.12
C GLY A 193 -1.14 -8.35 18.19
N TYR A 194 -0.38 -8.02 17.16
CA TYR A 194 0.33 -6.74 17.06
C TYR A 194 -0.62 -5.57 16.95
N ALA A 195 -1.69 -5.69 16.16
CA ALA A 195 -2.71 -4.64 16.07
C ALA A 195 -3.32 -4.32 17.44
N ARG A 196 -3.70 -5.34 18.21
CA ARG A 196 -4.24 -5.16 19.57
C ARG A 196 -3.24 -4.53 20.54
N SER A 197 -1.97 -4.97 20.50
CA SER A 197 -0.95 -4.47 21.44
C SER A 197 -0.47 -3.05 21.13
N THR A 198 -0.57 -2.60 19.89
CA THR A 198 -0.14 -1.27 19.45
C THR A 198 -1.28 -0.27 19.30
N GLY A 199 -2.53 -0.72 19.36
CA GLY A 199 -3.71 0.13 19.10
C GLY A 199 -3.93 0.44 17.60
N MET A 200 -3.16 -0.17 16.69
CA MET A 200 -3.43 -0.06 15.26
C MET A 200 -4.75 -0.72 14.90
N LEU A 201 -5.46 -0.15 13.95
CA LEU A 201 -6.68 -0.75 13.42
C LEU A 201 -6.37 -1.89 12.46
N ARG A 202 -7.37 -2.75 12.22
CA ARG A 202 -7.34 -3.72 11.14
C ARG A 202 -8.38 -3.34 10.10
N PRO A 203 -8.13 -3.57 8.80
CA PRO A 203 -9.18 -3.46 7.78
C PRO A 203 -10.38 -4.33 8.16
N THR A 204 -11.58 -3.87 7.82
CA THR A 204 -12.81 -4.65 8.01
C THR A 204 -12.76 -5.90 7.15
N VAL A 205 -13.05 -7.06 7.75
CA VAL A 205 -13.14 -8.34 7.04
C VAL A 205 -14.58 -8.59 6.64
N TYR A 206 -14.77 -9.03 5.41
CA TYR A 206 -16.06 -9.41 4.84
C TYR A 206 -16.04 -10.87 4.44
N GLU A 207 -17.19 -11.54 4.51
CA GLU A 207 -17.38 -12.92 4.07
C GLU A 207 -18.19 -12.94 2.76
N PHE A 208 -17.59 -13.49 1.72
CA PHE A 208 -18.22 -13.68 0.42
C PHE A 208 -17.89 -15.08 -0.11
N LYS A 209 -18.77 -15.60 -0.96
CA LYS A 209 -18.61 -16.93 -1.56
C LYS A 209 -17.96 -16.89 -2.94
N ASN A 210 -18.09 -15.77 -3.64
CA ASN A 210 -17.64 -15.61 -5.02
C ASN A 210 -17.47 -14.13 -5.38
N ILE A 211 -16.98 -13.91 -6.60
CA ILE A 211 -16.71 -12.57 -7.11
C ILE A 211 -17.99 -11.77 -7.35
N GLU A 212 -19.10 -12.43 -7.72
CA GLU A 212 -20.36 -11.79 -8.00
C GLU A 212 -20.97 -11.16 -6.73
N GLU A 213 -20.83 -11.82 -5.58
CA GLU A 213 -21.25 -11.26 -4.29
C GLU A 213 -20.41 -10.02 -3.93
N ILE A 214 -19.10 -10.06 -4.17
CA ILE A 214 -18.21 -8.90 -3.94
C ILE A 214 -18.62 -7.74 -4.85
N GLN A 215 -18.86 -7.98 -6.13
CA GLN A 215 -19.26 -6.94 -7.08
C GLN A 215 -20.61 -6.29 -6.69
N ARG A 216 -21.58 -7.09 -6.26
CA ARG A 216 -22.87 -6.59 -5.76
C ARG A 216 -22.67 -5.74 -4.50
N PHE A 217 -21.88 -6.22 -3.55
CA PHE A 217 -21.54 -5.47 -2.35
C PHE A 217 -20.91 -4.11 -2.68
N LEU A 218 -19.99 -4.06 -3.65
CA LEU A 218 -19.37 -2.80 -4.07
C LEU A 218 -20.34 -1.82 -4.71
N GLN A 219 -21.33 -2.30 -5.46
CA GLN A 219 -22.41 -1.46 -5.98
C GLN A 219 -23.26 -0.88 -4.86
N GLU A 220 -23.68 -1.71 -3.88
CA GLU A 220 -24.44 -1.25 -2.72
C GLU A 220 -23.66 -0.29 -1.84
N GLN A 221 -22.34 -0.49 -1.70
CA GLN A 221 -21.48 0.44 -0.97
C GLN A 221 -21.31 1.77 -1.69
N ALA A 222 -21.21 1.76 -3.02
CA ALA A 222 -21.09 2.99 -3.80
C ALA A 222 -22.30 3.92 -3.64
N GLU A 223 -23.49 3.37 -3.41
CA GLU A 223 -24.71 4.15 -3.12
C GLU A 223 -24.69 4.77 -1.70
N LYS A 224 -24.07 4.07 -0.72
CA LYS A 224 -24.03 4.50 0.69
C LYS A 224 -22.84 5.40 1.00
N ASP A 225 -21.68 5.07 0.44
CA ASP A 225 -20.42 5.78 0.61
C ASP A 225 -19.66 5.78 -0.72
N PRO A 226 -19.87 6.77 -1.58
CA PRO A 226 -19.19 6.88 -2.87
C PRO A 226 -17.66 6.96 -2.76
N THR A 227 -17.14 7.30 -1.56
CA THR A 227 -15.71 7.37 -1.30
C THR A 227 -15.10 6.04 -0.86
N PHE A 228 -15.90 4.97 -0.72
CA PHE A 228 -15.41 3.63 -0.39
C PHE A 228 -14.54 3.10 -1.53
N GLU A 229 -13.23 2.91 -1.28
CA GLU A 229 -12.27 2.58 -2.34
C GLU A 229 -12.54 1.21 -2.97
N GLY A 230 -12.89 0.23 -2.16
CA GLY A 230 -13.09 -1.13 -2.61
C GLY A 230 -12.60 -2.16 -1.59
N VAL A 231 -12.22 -3.31 -2.10
CA VAL A 231 -11.73 -4.42 -1.28
C VAL A 231 -10.44 -5.04 -1.84
N VAL A 232 -9.73 -5.77 -0.98
CA VAL A 232 -8.62 -6.64 -1.36
C VAL A 232 -9.02 -8.07 -1.01
N MET A 233 -8.99 -8.97 -2.00
CA MET A 233 -9.11 -10.41 -1.80
C MET A 233 -7.71 -10.99 -1.58
N ARG A 234 -7.61 -12.00 -0.72
CA ARG A 234 -6.40 -12.79 -0.49
C ARG A 234 -6.77 -14.25 -0.31
N ASP A 235 -6.18 -15.13 -1.11
CA ASP A 235 -6.34 -16.59 -0.93
C ASP A 235 -5.34 -17.14 0.09
N ARG A 236 -5.47 -18.44 0.40
CA ARG A 236 -4.58 -19.15 1.32
C ARG A 236 -3.13 -19.23 0.83
N HIS A 237 -2.87 -19.09 -0.47
CA HIS A 237 -1.54 -19.09 -1.08
C HIS A 237 -0.90 -17.69 -1.07
N GLY A 238 -1.64 -16.66 -0.63
CA GLY A 238 -1.18 -15.28 -0.56
C GLY A 238 -1.36 -14.48 -1.85
N HIS A 239 -2.02 -15.04 -2.87
CA HIS A 239 -2.41 -14.27 -4.06
C HIS A 239 -3.39 -13.19 -3.66
N ARG A 240 -3.18 -11.98 -4.20
CA ARG A 240 -4.00 -10.81 -3.88
C ARG A 240 -4.52 -10.14 -5.12
N TRP A 241 -5.78 -9.72 -5.04
CA TRP A 241 -6.43 -8.91 -6.06
C TRP A 241 -7.17 -7.73 -5.44
N LYS A 242 -7.16 -6.60 -6.13
CA LYS A 242 -7.94 -5.42 -5.77
C LYS A 242 -9.21 -5.37 -6.60
N ILE A 243 -10.34 -5.09 -5.96
CA ILE A 243 -11.58 -4.76 -6.65
C ILE A 243 -12.00 -3.38 -6.15
N LYS A 244 -11.89 -2.40 -7.02
CA LYS A 244 -12.23 -1.02 -6.70
C LYS A 244 -13.69 -0.72 -7.04
N SER A 245 -14.31 0.11 -6.21
CA SER A 245 -15.64 0.64 -6.49
C SER A 245 -15.62 1.45 -7.79
N PRO A 246 -16.60 1.27 -8.69
CA PRO A 246 -16.69 2.07 -9.91
C PRO A 246 -16.79 3.58 -9.64
N THR A 247 -17.58 3.98 -8.65
CA THR A 247 -17.73 5.38 -8.24
C THR A 247 -16.44 5.96 -7.72
N TYR A 248 -15.74 5.23 -6.83
CA TYR A 248 -14.41 5.65 -6.37
C TYR A 248 -13.42 5.84 -7.53
N LEU A 249 -13.41 4.92 -8.51
CA LEU A 249 -12.55 5.05 -9.69
C LEU A 249 -12.85 6.34 -10.49
N GLY A 250 -14.14 6.69 -10.61
CA GLY A 250 -14.57 7.95 -11.22
C GLY A 250 -14.00 9.15 -10.46
N LEU A 251 -14.23 9.23 -9.15
CA LEU A 251 -13.74 10.31 -8.27
C LEU A 251 -12.21 10.42 -8.27
N HIS A 252 -11.52 9.28 -8.18
CA HIS A 252 -10.06 9.25 -8.22
C HIS A 252 -9.48 9.79 -9.54
N ARG A 253 -10.10 9.45 -10.68
CA ARG A 253 -9.69 9.95 -11.99
C ARG A 253 -9.92 11.46 -12.12
N LEU A 254 -11.01 11.96 -11.56
CA LEU A 254 -11.36 13.38 -11.57
C LEU A 254 -10.39 14.21 -10.72
N LYS A 255 -10.01 13.72 -9.55
CA LYS A 255 -9.07 14.41 -8.68
C LYS A 255 -7.69 14.59 -9.36
N GLY A 256 -7.24 13.64 -10.20
CA GLY A 256 -5.94 13.71 -10.86
C GLY A 256 -4.79 14.01 -9.88
N ASN A 257 -3.62 14.38 -10.38
CA ASN A 257 -2.49 14.83 -9.54
C ASN A 257 -2.69 16.31 -9.12
N ASP A 258 -3.67 16.60 -8.25
CA ASP A 258 -4.07 17.93 -7.75
C ASP A 258 -4.57 18.93 -8.84
N THR A 259 -4.75 18.51 -10.06
CA THR A 259 -5.34 19.30 -11.13
C THR A 259 -6.52 18.57 -11.76
N PHE A 260 -7.67 19.24 -11.82
CA PHE A 260 -8.82 18.76 -12.56
C PHE A 260 -8.45 18.56 -14.03
N ASN A 261 -8.54 17.34 -14.53
CA ASN A 261 -8.35 17.09 -15.95
C ASN A 261 -9.70 17.27 -16.67
N PRO A 262 -9.85 18.29 -17.54
CA PRO A 262 -11.11 18.57 -18.22
C PRO A 262 -11.69 17.39 -18.99
N LYS A 263 -10.83 16.49 -19.50
CA LYS A 263 -11.27 15.28 -20.24
C LYS A 263 -12.04 14.29 -19.34
N HIS A 264 -11.78 14.28 -18.05
CA HIS A 264 -12.48 13.42 -17.09
C HIS A 264 -13.73 14.07 -16.51
N LEU A 265 -13.83 15.41 -16.56
CA LEU A 265 -15.00 16.17 -16.13
C LEU A 265 -16.11 16.16 -17.19
N LEU A 266 -15.75 16.15 -18.46
CA LEU A 266 -16.68 16.29 -19.57
C LEU A 266 -17.87 15.31 -19.53
N PRO A 267 -17.70 14.01 -19.24
CA PRO A 267 -18.84 13.08 -19.14
C PRO A 267 -19.86 13.47 -18.07
N PHE A 268 -19.42 13.98 -16.93
CA PHE A 268 -20.30 14.40 -15.82
C PHE A 268 -21.03 15.70 -16.14
N ILE A 269 -20.34 16.65 -16.78
CA ILE A 269 -20.93 17.90 -17.25
C ILE A 269 -22.00 17.61 -18.31
N LEU A 270 -21.71 16.68 -19.23
CA LEU A 270 -22.69 16.29 -20.27
C LEU A 270 -23.89 15.51 -19.70
N ALA A 271 -23.73 14.86 -18.55
CA ALA A 271 -24.81 14.19 -17.83
C ALA A 271 -25.61 15.14 -16.92
N GLY A 272 -25.14 16.38 -16.70
CA GLY A 272 -25.76 17.32 -15.76
C GLY A 272 -25.54 16.95 -14.29
N GLU A 273 -24.44 16.24 -13.98
CA GLU A 273 -24.10 15.72 -12.64
C GLU A 273 -22.97 16.54 -11.97
N GLU A 274 -22.67 17.72 -12.48
CA GLU A 274 -21.59 18.58 -11.98
C GLU A 274 -21.77 19.01 -10.53
N ASP A 275 -22.99 19.28 -10.09
CA ASP A 275 -23.28 19.72 -8.72
C ASP A 275 -23.06 18.58 -7.71
N GLU A 276 -23.45 17.35 -8.03
CA GLU A 276 -23.14 16.18 -7.20
C GLU A 276 -21.63 15.95 -7.11
N LEU A 277 -20.94 16.09 -8.23
CA LEU A 277 -19.50 15.93 -8.30
C LEU A 277 -18.76 16.90 -7.36
N LEU A 278 -19.15 18.19 -7.35
CA LEU A 278 -18.51 19.24 -6.55
C LEU A 278 -18.67 19.01 -5.04
N THR A 279 -19.64 18.21 -4.60
CA THR A 279 -19.79 17.87 -3.16
C THR A 279 -18.66 16.98 -2.62
N TYR A 280 -17.92 16.30 -3.49
CA TYR A 280 -16.82 15.39 -3.10
C TYR A 280 -15.43 16.06 -3.08
N PHE A 281 -15.31 17.30 -3.52
CA PHE A 281 -14.07 18.09 -3.56
C PHE A 281 -14.13 19.28 -2.61
#